data_b2f708143db4eb8bc2620865b793c152
#
_entry.id   b2f708143db4eb8bc2620865b793c152
#
_cell.length_a   1.000
_cell.length_b   1.000
_cell.length_c   1.000
_cell.angle_alpha   90.00
_cell.angle_beta   90.00
_cell.angle_gamma   90.00
#
_symmetry.space_group_name_H-M   'P 1'
#
loop_
_entity.id
_entity.type
_entity.pdbx_description
1 polymer ?
#
loop_
_entity_poly.entity_id
_entity_poly.type
_entity_poly.pdbx_seq_one_letter_code
_entity_poly.pdbx_strand_id
1 'polypeptide(L)'
;MRVPVLTRSSAILPLIIMVMTGCGSDGDTETFLQASMSPADAYMTHRNWGVLPDGREWGRVSGIYIDPNGRDIWVHERCGGDNCIDSKDPPVMRFDTEGNLLASFGADMFVRPHGLYVDDEGNVWATDGRAARPAELERAAGAAQKGNQVVKFSPMGEVLMVLGTPGKTGFPPDALDQPNDVIIAPNGEILVSEGLSYEGPTGRISRFRADGVFLDSFGEFGSGPGQFSIPHAMAFDSENRLFVVDRGNNRIQIFTENYEYIGSWYQFGRPNDIFIGEDDTIYVIDSESGDERNPGFRRGIYIGDATDGSIKGFVPAHETDGPHGTIGEGVIVDDSGNIFVGEVSLSGMTMFMPR
;
A
#
# COMPACT_ATOMS: atom_id res chain seq x y z
N MET A 1 51.54 6.95 -62.13
CA MET A 1 50.92 5.87 -61.34
C MET A 1 49.65 6.44 -60.67
N ARG A 2 48.46 6.03 -61.15
CA ARG A 2 47.17 6.46 -60.59
C ARG A 2 46.67 5.33 -59.66
N VAL A 3 46.37 5.69 -58.45
CA VAL A 3 45.75 4.79 -57.45
C VAL A 3 44.22 4.95 -57.54
N PRO A 4 43.41 3.90 -57.63
CA PRO A 4 41.99 4.04 -57.71
C PRO A 4 41.36 4.22 -56.30
N VAL A 5 40.43 5.17 -56.21
CA VAL A 5 39.60 5.45 -55.04
C VAL A 5 38.42 4.48 -55.05
N LEU A 6 38.32 3.63 -54.04
CA LEU A 6 37.16 2.76 -53.79
C LEU A 6 36.07 3.53 -53.05
N THR A 7 34.98 3.84 -53.74
CA THR A 7 33.75 4.36 -53.14
C THR A 7 32.97 3.23 -52.48
N ARG A 8 32.84 3.30 -51.16
CA ARG A 8 31.88 2.44 -50.41
C ARG A 8 30.46 3.02 -50.54
N SER A 9 29.61 2.27 -51.19
CA SER A 9 28.15 2.54 -51.24
C SER A 9 27.50 2.07 -49.95
N SER A 10 27.01 3.01 -49.13
CA SER A 10 26.21 2.71 -47.94
C SER A 10 24.76 2.51 -48.35
N ALA A 11 24.29 1.28 -48.32
CA ALA A 11 22.89 0.97 -48.48
C ALA A 11 22.14 1.35 -47.22
N ILE A 12 21.30 2.37 -47.31
CA ILE A 12 20.34 2.75 -46.27
C ILE A 12 19.13 1.82 -46.39
N LEU A 13 18.96 0.94 -45.43
CA LEU A 13 17.76 0.12 -45.27
C LEU A 13 16.64 1.02 -44.68
N PRO A 14 15.46 1.10 -45.28
CA PRO A 14 14.37 1.86 -44.69
C PRO A 14 13.81 1.10 -43.48
N LEU A 15 13.81 1.76 -42.31
CA LEU A 15 13.13 1.33 -41.11
C LEU A 15 11.62 1.40 -41.38
N ILE A 16 10.98 0.28 -41.60
CA ILE A 16 9.52 0.20 -41.69
C ILE A 16 8.99 0.33 -40.25
N ILE A 17 8.52 1.50 -39.88
CA ILE A 17 7.71 1.71 -38.66
C ILE A 17 6.33 1.11 -38.96
N MET A 18 6.11 -0.09 -38.44
CA MET A 18 4.78 -0.70 -38.45
C MET A 18 3.96 -0.04 -37.31
N VAL A 19 3.17 0.98 -37.67
CA VAL A 19 2.15 1.52 -36.77
C VAL A 19 1.05 0.47 -36.69
N MET A 20 1.08 -0.33 -35.62
CA MET A 20 -0.05 -1.17 -35.25
C MET A 20 -1.13 -0.28 -34.62
N THR A 21 -2.05 0.21 -35.43
CA THR A 21 -3.34 0.71 -34.94
C THR A 21 -4.19 -0.49 -34.56
N GLY A 22 -3.99 -0.98 -33.36
CA GLY A 22 -4.89 -1.96 -32.74
C GLY A 22 -6.04 -1.21 -32.09
N CYS A 23 -7.19 -1.10 -32.76
CA CYS A 23 -8.48 -1.01 -32.07
C CYS A 23 -8.73 -2.40 -31.43
N GLY A 24 -8.26 -2.58 -30.21
CA GLY A 24 -8.68 -3.71 -29.37
C GLY A 24 -10.08 -3.38 -28.85
N SER A 25 -11.04 -4.27 -29.12
CA SER A 25 -12.38 -4.19 -28.54
C SER A 25 -12.31 -4.58 -27.07
N ASP A 26 -13.18 -3.99 -26.22
CA ASP A 26 -13.27 -4.23 -24.78
C ASP A 26 -13.34 -5.73 -24.37
N GLY A 27 -13.64 -6.64 -25.29
CA GLY A 27 -13.66 -8.07 -25.07
C GLY A 27 -12.30 -8.74 -24.90
N ASP A 28 -11.21 -8.15 -25.41
CA ASP A 28 -9.90 -8.81 -25.40
C ASP A 28 -9.20 -8.68 -24.01
N THR A 29 -9.46 -7.59 -23.28
CA THR A 29 -8.92 -7.37 -21.94
C THR A 29 -9.58 -8.30 -20.92
N GLU A 30 -10.91 -8.44 -21.01
CA GLU A 30 -11.69 -9.36 -20.17
C GLU A 30 -11.31 -10.83 -20.40
N THR A 31 -11.07 -11.21 -21.66
CA THR A 31 -10.64 -12.55 -22.03
C THR A 31 -9.22 -12.87 -21.58
N PHE A 32 -8.30 -11.89 -21.61
CA PHE A 32 -6.92 -12.04 -21.14
C PHE A 32 -6.86 -12.23 -19.63
N LEU A 33 -7.58 -11.41 -18.86
CA LEU A 33 -7.68 -11.53 -17.40
C LEU A 33 -8.31 -12.87 -16.99
N GLN A 34 -9.34 -13.32 -17.70
CA GLN A 34 -10.03 -14.58 -17.41
C GLN A 34 -9.19 -15.83 -17.70
N ALA A 35 -8.27 -15.79 -18.67
CA ALA A 35 -7.44 -16.93 -19.07
C ALA A 35 -6.21 -17.15 -18.17
N SER A 36 -5.74 -16.13 -17.44
CA SER A 36 -4.57 -16.19 -16.58
C SER A 36 -4.90 -16.32 -15.08
N MET A 37 -6.19 -16.34 -14.71
CA MET A 37 -6.62 -16.35 -13.30
C MET A 37 -6.58 -17.78 -12.74
N SER A 38 -5.90 -17.93 -11.60
CA SER A 38 -6.06 -19.13 -10.75
C SER A 38 -7.54 -19.29 -10.40
N PRO A 39 -8.11 -20.51 -10.39
CA PRO A 39 -9.51 -20.70 -10.02
C PRO A 39 -9.79 -20.10 -8.65
N ALA A 40 -10.98 -19.53 -8.45
CA ALA A 40 -11.47 -19.07 -7.15
C ALA A 40 -11.38 -20.16 -6.06
N ASP A 41 -11.22 -21.40 -6.47
CA ASP A 41 -11.04 -22.59 -5.63
C ASP A 41 -9.59 -22.80 -5.12
N ALA A 42 -8.61 -21.98 -5.50
CA ALA A 42 -7.22 -22.14 -5.06
C ALA A 42 -6.99 -21.82 -3.58
N TYR A 43 -7.91 -21.06 -2.97
CA TYR A 43 -7.81 -20.64 -1.57
C TYR A 43 -9.06 -21.02 -0.76
N MET A 44 -8.84 -21.34 0.50
CA MET A 44 -9.90 -21.38 1.52
C MET A 44 -9.94 -20.05 2.23
N THR A 45 -11.13 -19.45 2.37
CA THR A 45 -11.32 -18.16 3.03
C THR A 45 -11.70 -18.35 4.49
N HIS A 46 -10.95 -17.72 5.38
CA HIS A 46 -11.26 -17.62 6.82
C HIS A 46 -11.53 -16.15 7.15
N ARG A 47 -12.81 -15.77 7.17
CA ARG A 47 -13.26 -14.42 7.58
C ARG A 47 -13.24 -14.28 9.10
N ASN A 48 -13.09 -13.04 9.58
CA ASN A 48 -12.99 -12.71 11.00
C ASN A 48 -11.82 -13.45 11.68
N TRP A 49 -10.68 -13.50 11.00
CA TRP A 49 -9.47 -14.03 11.58
C TRP A 49 -8.96 -13.07 12.68
N GLY A 50 -8.40 -13.64 13.76
CA GLY A 50 -7.92 -12.91 14.92
C GLY A 50 -9.01 -12.64 15.96
N VAL A 51 -8.68 -12.95 17.22
CA VAL A 51 -9.60 -12.84 18.36
C VAL A 51 -9.18 -11.66 19.23
N LEU A 52 -10.10 -10.70 19.39
CA LEU A 52 -9.91 -9.57 20.30
C LEU A 52 -10.34 -9.93 21.73
N PRO A 53 -9.66 -9.41 22.77
CA PRO A 53 -9.98 -9.72 24.15
C PRO A 53 -11.27 -9.03 24.61
N ASP A 54 -11.85 -9.54 25.69
CA ASP A 54 -12.93 -8.90 26.48
C ASP A 54 -14.18 -8.52 25.69
N GLY A 55 -14.44 -9.20 24.55
CA GLY A 55 -15.61 -8.92 23.71
C GLY A 55 -15.49 -7.62 22.90
N ARG A 56 -14.29 -7.07 22.76
CA ARG A 56 -13.99 -5.96 21.86
C ARG A 56 -14.35 -6.36 20.43
N GLU A 57 -14.96 -5.46 19.69
CA GLU A 57 -15.24 -5.64 18.27
C GLU A 57 -14.13 -5.03 17.42
N TRP A 58 -13.89 -5.63 16.26
CA TRP A 58 -12.98 -5.09 15.27
C TRP A 58 -13.48 -3.75 14.73
N GLY A 59 -12.60 -2.78 14.65
CA GLY A 59 -12.75 -1.61 13.80
C GLY A 59 -12.26 -1.89 12.37
N ARG A 60 -12.23 -0.85 11.54
CA ARG A 60 -11.63 -0.91 10.21
C ARG A 60 -10.14 -1.12 10.31
N VAL A 61 -9.61 -2.09 9.56
CA VAL A 61 -8.19 -2.40 9.50
C VAL A 61 -7.64 -1.94 8.17
N SER A 62 -6.73 -0.96 8.18
CA SER A 62 -6.08 -0.44 6.98
C SER A 62 -4.59 -0.77 6.90
N GLY A 63 -3.90 -0.85 8.04
CA GLY A 63 -2.48 -1.19 8.11
C GLY A 63 -2.29 -2.62 8.63
N ILE A 64 -1.57 -3.42 7.88
CA ILE A 64 -1.13 -4.76 8.31
C ILE A 64 0.30 -5.00 7.82
N TYR A 65 1.09 -5.72 8.59
CA TYR A 65 2.44 -6.10 8.19
C TYR A 65 2.87 -7.42 8.81
N ILE A 66 3.81 -8.10 8.16
CA ILE A 66 4.39 -9.34 8.68
C ILE A 66 5.48 -9.01 9.71
N ASP A 67 5.54 -9.78 10.79
CA ASP A 67 6.66 -9.70 11.74
C ASP A 67 7.92 -10.30 11.10
N PRO A 68 9.14 -9.83 11.43
CA PRO A 68 10.40 -10.41 10.91
C PRO A 68 10.57 -11.91 11.18
N ASN A 69 9.73 -12.52 12.02
CA ASN A 69 9.71 -13.97 12.18
C ASN A 69 9.01 -14.73 11.05
N GLY A 70 8.48 -14.02 10.05
CA GLY A 70 7.82 -14.56 8.86
C GLY A 70 6.41 -15.14 9.10
N ARG A 71 5.83 -14.99 10.29
CA ARG A 71 4.58 -15.65 10.67
C ARG A 71 3.59 -14.78 11.42
N ASP A 72 4.04 -14.05 12.45
CA ASP A 72 3.14 -13.23 13.25
C ASP A 72 2.70 -12.00 12.47
N ILE A 73 1.47 -11.55 12.72
CA ILE A 73 0.83 -10.50 11.95
C ILE A 73 0.63 -9.27 12.84
N TRP A 74 1.18 -8.16 12.42
CA TRP A 74 0.92 -6.86 13.00
C TRP A 74 -0.27 -6.19 12.33
N VAL A 75 -1.11 -5.53 13.11
CA VAL A 75 -2.36 -4.92 12.67
C VAL A 75 -2.49 -3.52 13.25
N HIS A 76 -2.92 -2.56 12.43
CA HIS A 76 -3.26 -1.20 12.83
C HIS A 76 -4.74 -0.93 12.50
N GLU A 77 -5.59 -0.95 13.52
CA GLU A 77 -7.04 -0.86 13.37
C GLU A 77 -7.61 0.42 13.99
N ARG A 78 -8.83 0.78 13.65
CA ARG A 78 -9.46 2.06 14.00
C ARG A 78 -10.36 1.96 15.24
N CYS A 79 -9.89 1.29 16.31
CA CYS A 79 -10.47 1.25 17.65
C CYS A 79 -11.96 0.88 17.67
N GLY A 80 -12.34 -0.23 17.03
CA GLY A 80 -13.73 -0.69 16.95
C GLY A 80 -14.64 0.14 16.02
N GLY A 81 -14.08 1.10 15.24
CA GLY A 81 -14.85 2.00 14.39
C GLY A 81 -14.11 2.47 13.15
N ASP A 82 -14.30 3.75 12.76
CA ASP A 82 -13.60 4.42 11.65
C ASP A 82 -12.44 5.33 12.13
N ASN A 83 -12.31 5.54 13.43
CA ASN A 83 -11.25 6.37 14.04
C ASN A 83 -11.11 6.07 15.54
N CYS A 84 -10.00 6.52 16.14
CA CYS A 84 -9.68 6.30 17.55
C CYS A 84 -9.87 7.54 18.43
N ILE A 85 -10.57 8.57 17.98
CA ILE A 85 -10.64 9.88 18.64
C ILE A 85 -11.20 9.78 20.06
N ASP A 86 -12.26 8.99 20.25
CA ASP A 86 -12.97 8.84 21.52
C ASP A 86 -12.66 7.50 22.22
N SER A 87 -11.75 6.68 21.65
CA SER A 87 -11.39 5.39 22.21
C SER A 87 -10.05 5.41 22.93
N LYS A 88 -9.92 4.53 23.92
CA LYS A 88 -8.68 4.20 24.62
C LYS A 88 -8.18 2.80 24.27
N ASP A 89 -8.81 2.14 23.31
CA ASP A 89 -8.37 0.84 22.85
C ASP A 89 -7.03 0.96 22.14
N PRO A 90 -6.08 0.06 22.38
CA PRO A 90 -4.82 0.05 21.68
C PRO A 90 -5.02 -0.38 20.23
N PRO A 91 -4.68 0.48 19.23
CA PRO A 91 -4.91 0.19 17.81
C PRO A 91 -3.83 -0.64 17.15
N VAL A 92 -2.62 -0.69 17.71
CA VAL A 92 -1.51 -1.49 17.19
C VAL A 92 -1.51 -2.82 17.93
N MET A 93 -1.62 -3.92 17.19
CA MET A 93 -1.76 -5.26 17.75
C MET A 93 -0.90 -6.27 17.00
N ARG A 94 -0.41 -7.30 17.70
CA ARG A 94 0.31 -8.44 17.14
C ARG A 94 -0.45 -9.72 17.43
N PHE A 95 -0.58 -10.55 16.43
CA PHE A 95 -1.24 -11.86 16.53
C PHE A 95 -0.29 -12.98 16.10
N ASP A 96 -0.46 -14.17 16.68
CA ASP A 96 0.15 -15.38 16.16
C ASP A 96 -0.62 -15.93 14.95
N THR A 97 -0.11 -16.98 14.32
CA THR A 97 -0.73 -17.63 13.14
C THR A 97 -2.12 -18.22 13.41
N GLU A 98 -2.44 -18.54 14.65
CA GLU A 98 -3.75 -19.02 15.08
C GLU A 98 -4.74 -17.88 15.35
N GLY A 99 -4.28 -16.62 15.29
CA GLY A 99 -5.09 -15.42 15.54
C GLY A 99 -5.24 -15.08 17.02
N ASN A 100 -4.35 -15.56 17.90
CA ASN A 100 -4.32 -15.17 19.30
C ASN A 100 -3.54 -13.86 19.46
N LEU A 101 -4.09 -12.92 20.23
CA LEU A 101 -3.42 -11.64 20.50
C LEU A 101 -2.18 -11.85 21.39
N LEU A 102 -1.02 -11.42 20.89
CA LEU A 102 0.26 -11.49 21.58
C LEU A 102 0.65 -10.18 22.27
N ALA A 103 0.37 -9.05 21.63
CA ALA A 103 0.69 -7.71 22.14
C ALA A 103 -0.30 -6.67 21.61
N SER A 104 -0.49 -5.58 22.38
CA SER A 104 -1.26 -4.42 21.92
C SER A 104 -0.80 -3.15 22.64
N PHE A 105 -0.71 -2.01 21.88
CA PHE A 105 -0.28 -0.73 22.40
C PHE A 105 -0.74 0.45 21.53
N GLY A 106 -0.28 1.67 21.87
CA GLY A 106 -0.63 2.90 21.13
C GLY A 106 -1.99 3.48 21.50
N ALA A 107 -2.56 3.09 22.65
CA ALA A 107 -3.82 3.63 23.15
C ALA A 107 -3.78 5.15 23.29
N ASP A 108 -4.86 5.84 22.92
CA ASP A 108 -5.03 7.29 23.02
C ASP A 108 -4.01 8.13 22.22
N MET A 109 -3.34 7.55 21.21
CA MET A 109 -2.31 8.24 20.44
C MET A 109 -2.75 8.68 19.04
N PHE A 110 -3.78 8.05 18.47
CA PHE A 110 -4.16 8.18 17.06
C PHE A 110 -5.53 8.83 16.87
N VAL A 111 -5.69 9.51 15.75
CA VAL A 111 -6.98 9.95 15.19
C VAL A 111 -7.51 8.91 14.23
N ARG A 112 -6.75 8.61 13.18
CA ARG A 112 -7.13 7.68 12.13
C ARG A 112 -5.97 6.77 11.75
N PRO A 113 -5.81 5.65 12.45
CA PRO A 113 -4.87 4.61 12.05
C PRO A 113 -4.91 4.32 10.56
N HIS A 114 -3.73 4.24 9.89
CA HIS A 114 -3.64 3.99 8.47
C HIS A 114 -2.56 2.95 8.14
N GLY A 115 -1.42 3.30 7.59
CA GLY A 115 -0.37 2.36 7.23
C GLY A 115 0.38 1.80 8.44
N LEU A 116 1.03 0.68 8.24
CA LEU A 116 1.87 0.01 9.23
C LEU A 116 3.01 -0.73 8.55
N TYR A 117 4.20 -0.61 9.12
CA TYR A 117 5.41 -1.29 8.68
C TYR A 117 6.17 -1.83 9.90
N VAL A 118 6.88 -2.93 9.75
CA VAL A 118 7.74 -3.48 10.79
C VAL A 118 9.15 -3.62 10.22
N ASP A 119 10.14 -3.00 10.89
CA ASP A 119 11.53 -3.09 10.47
C ASP A 119 12.19 -4.41 10.93
N ASP A 120 13.38 -4.70 10.38
CA ASP A 120 14.12 -5.95 10.66
C ASP A 120 14.49 -6.12 12.15
N GLU A 121 14.45 -5.05 12.93
CA GLU A 121 14.66 -5.07 14.38
C GLU A 121 13.36 -5.36 15.15
N GLY A 122 12.23 -5.49 14.44
CA GLY A 122 10.89 -5.70 14.99
C GLY A 122 10.24 -4.41 15.51
N ASN A 123 10.80 -3.22 15.22
CA ASN A 123 10.14 -1.97 15.58
C ASN A 123 8.97 -1.71 14.65
N VAL A 124 7.88 -1.22 15.22
CA VAL A 124 6.62 -1.00 14.52
C VAL A 124 6.47 0.47 14.17
N TRP A 125 6.29 0.76 12.91
CA TRP A 125 6.03 2.09 12.38
C TRP A 125 4.56 2.19 12.01
N ALA A 126 3.86 3.19 12.55
CA ALA A 126 2.43 3.37 12.37
C ALA A 126 2.10 4.79 11.93
N THR A 127 1.31 4.94 10.87
CA THR A 127 0.88 6.25 10.39
C THR A 127 -0.48 6.63 10.97
N ASP A 128 -0.70 7.93 11.17
CA ASP A 128 -1.97 8.52 11.57
C ASP A 128 -2.47 9.44 10.45
N GLY A 129 -3.31 8.92 9.59
CA GLY A 129 -3.63 9.41 8.24
C GLY A 129 -4.34 10.77 8.17
N ARG A 130 -4.65 11.43 9.29
CA ARG A 130 -5.20 12.78 9.31
C ARG A 130 -5.25 13.39 10.73
N ALA A 131 -5.28 14.72 10.79
CA ALA A 131 -5.65 15.42 12.01
C ALA A 131 -7.16 15.29 12.32
N ALA A 132 -7.54 15.59 13.57
CA ALA A 132 -8.94 15.64 13.97
C ALA A 132 -9.68 16.78 13.25
N ARG A 133 -10.91 16.50 12.83
CA ARG A 133 -11.79 17.48 12.19
C ARG A 133 -12.42 18.41 13.24
N PRO A 134 -12.85 19.63 12.86
CA PRO A 134 -13.45 20.57 13.81
C PRO A 134 -14.59 19.97 14.66
N ALA A 135 -15.52 19.26 14.05
CA ALA A 135 -16.64 18.60 14.77
C ALA A 135 -16.17 17.47 15.72
N GLU A 136 -15.02 16.88 15.47
CA GLU A 136 -14.41 15.85 16.34
C GLU A 136 -13.73 16.52 17.55
N LEU A 137 -13.13 17.69 17.36
CA LEU A 137 -12.50 18.48 18.44
C LEU A 137 -13.53 19.03 19.44
N GLU A 138 -14.77 19.30 18.99
CA GLU A 138 -15.85 19.73 19.88
C GLU A 138 -16.19 18.67 20.95
N ARG A 139 -16.06 17.36 20.61
CA ARG A 139 -16.33 16.26 21.52
C ARG A 139 -15.10 15.67 22.21
N ALA A 140 -13.92 15.82 21.58
CA ALA A 140 -12.66 15.26 22.05
C ALA A 140 -11.51 16.27 21.88
N ALA A 141 -11.44 17.29 22.75
CA ALA A 141 -10.46 18.36 22.66
C ALA A 141 -9.00 17.86 22.67
N GLY A 142 -8.72 16.74 23.35
CA GLY A 142 -7.39 16.09 23.38
C GLY A 142 -6.91 15.61 22.00
N ALA A 143 -7.82 15.39 21.03
CA ALA A 143 -7.49 14.99 19.68
C ALA A 143 -6.79 16.11 18.86
N ALA A 144 -6.75 17.36 19.36
CA ALA A 144 -6.01 18.45 18.74
C ALA A 144 -4.50 18.22 18.68
N GLN A 145 -3.99 17.29 19.49
CA GLN A 145 -2.58 16.92 19.54
C GLN A 145 -2.32 15.52 19.00
N LYS A 146 -3.16 15.04 18.07
CA LYS A 146 -3.06 13.73 17.42
C LYS A 146 -3.29 13.87 15.92
N GLY A 147 -2.84 12.88 15.16
CA GLY A 147 -3.00 12.85 13.71
C GLY A 147 -1.88 13.52 12.94
N ASN A 148 -1.80 13.19 11.65
CA ASN A 148 -0.75 13.66 10.75
C ASN A 148 0.66 13.39 11.28
N GLN A 149 0.90 12.17 11.75
CA GLN A 149 2.16 11.74 12.33
C GLN A 149 2.52 10.33 11.88
N VAL A 150 3.81 10.01 12.00
CA VAL A 150 4.30 8.63 11.97
C VAL A 150 4.95 8.35 13.31
N VAL A 151 4.60 7.25 13.95
CA VAL A 151 5.15 6.85 15.25
C VAL A 151 5.93 5.55 15.08
N LYS A 152 7.19 5.54 15.54
CA LYS A 152 7.99 4.33 15.70
C LYS A 152 7.85 3.82 17.12
N PHE A 153 7.48 2.57 17.26
CA PHE A 153 7.42 1.86 18.54
C PHE A 153 8.49 0.78 18.62
N SER A 154 8.99 0.50 19.81
CA SER A 154 9.69 -0.77 20.06
C SER A 154 8.70 -1.95 19.94
N PRO A 155 9.19 -3.21 19.81
CA PRO A 155 8.32 -4.39 19.84
C PRO A 155 7.45 -4.51 21.09
N MET A 156 7.79 -3.79 22.15
CA MET A 156 7.08 -3.75 23.45
C MET A 156 6.15 -2.52 23.58
N GLY A 157 6.04 -1.68 22.53
CA GLY A 157 5.15 -0.52 22.51
C GLY A 157 5.72 0.76 23.12
N GLU A 158 7.04 0.83 23.39
CA GLU A 158 7.68 2.10 23.78
C GLU A 158 7.84 3.00 22.56
N VAL A 159 7.45 4.28 22.69
CA VAL A 159 7.64 5.28 21.61
C VAL A 159 9.13 5.58 21.47
N LEU A 160 9.69 5.27 20.31
CA LEU A 160 11.11 5.52 19.98
C LEU A 160 11.30 6.80 19.16
N MET A 161 10.33 7.13 18.28
CA MET A 161 10.39 8.30 17.40
C MET A 161 8.98 8.76 17.01
N VAL A 162 8.83 10.06 16.74
CA VAL A 162 7.64 10.64 16.11
C VAL A 162 8.11 11.54 14.97
N LEU A 163 7.60 11.32 13.75
CA LEU A 163 7.79 12.22 12.61
C LEU A 163 6.55 13.09 12.44
N GLY A 164 6.78 14.36 12.10
CA GLY A 164 5.74 15.38 12.05
C GLY A 164 5.42 15.96 13.44
N THR A 165 4.53 16.94 13.48
CA THR A 165 3.99 17.50 14.72
C THR A 165 2.55 17.04 14.87
N PRO A 166 2.21 16.21 15.87
CA PRO A 166 0.86 15.69 16.04
C PRO A 166 -0.21 16.78 16.02
N GLY A 167 -1.27 16.57 15.23
CA GLY A 167 -2.38 17.52 15.06
C GLY A 167 -2.13 18.63 14.05
N LYS A 168 -0.93 18.80 13.54
CA LYS A 168 -0.63 19.81 12.51
C LYS A 168 -0.65 19.19 11.12
N THR A 169 -1.18 19.93 10.15
CA THR A 169 -1.11 19.64 8.73
C THR A 169 -0.12 20.58 8.06
N GLY A 170 0.77 20.05 7.22
CA GLY A 170 1.76 20.90 6.55
C GLY A 170 2.85 20.15 5.82
N PHE A 171 4.06 20.71 5.86
CA PHE A 171 5.24 20.19 5.18
C PHE A 171 6.34 19.84 6.18
N PRO A 172 7.14 18.76 5.92
CA PRO A 172 8.34 18.49 6.69
C PRO A 172 9.34 19.66 6.65
N PRO A 173 10.17 19.82 7.69
CA PRO A 173 10.27 18.95 8.86
C PRO A 173 9.20 19.17 9.92
N ASP A 174 8.42 20.26 9.85
CA ASP A 174 7.55 20.69 10.94
C ASP A 174 6.24 19.90 11.05
N ALA A 175 5.72 19.42 9.92
CA ALA A 175 4.44 18.71 9.89
C ALA A 175 4.39 17.71 8.73
N LEU A 176 3.43 16.80 8.75
CA LEU A 176 3.04 15.93 7.65
C LEU A 176 1.63 16.29 7.16
N ASP A 177 1.28 15.87 5.96
CA ASP A 177 -0.06 16.06 5.41
C ASP A 177 -0.66 14.73 4.96
N GLN A 178 -1.48 14.16 5.84
CA GLN A 178 -2.16 12.88 5.59
C GLN A 178 -1.17 11.76 5.22
N PRO A 179 -0.27 11.35 6.14
CA PRO A 179 0.63 10.24 5.89
C PRO A 179 -0.16 8.94 5.72
N ASN A 180 -0.02 8.31 4.56
CA ASN A 180 -0.70 7.07 4.23
C ASN A 180 0.09 5.85 4.67
N ASP A 181 1.37 5.81 4.29
CA ASP A 181 2.23 4.67 4.51
C ASP A 181 3.64 5.10 4.89
N VAL A 182 4.39 4.18 5.47
CA VAL A 182 5.79 4.36 5.87
C VAL A 182 6.55 3.06 5.63
N ILE A 183 7.73 3.16 5.02
CA ILE A 183 8.64 2.01 4.85
C ILE A 183 10.09 2.45 5.10
N ILE A 184 10.95 1.49 5.36
CA ILE A 184 12.39 1.71 5.45
C ILE A 184 13.04 1.26 4.14
N ALA A 185 13.72 2.18 3.48
CA ALA A 185 14.45 1.88 2.25
C ALA A 185 15.72 1.04 2.55
N PRO A 186 16.23 0.26 1.58
CA PRO A 186 17.43 -0.54 1.76
C PRO A 186 18.68 0.25 2.18
N ASN A 187 18.72 1.55 1.88
CA ASN A 187 19.79 2.47 2.31
C ASN A 187 19.59 3.01 3.74
N GLY A 188 18.52 2.57 4.45
CA GLY A 188 18.17 2.98 5.82
C GLY A 188 17.38 4.30 5.91
N GLU A 189 16.99 4.92 4.80
CA GLU A 189 16.10 6.08 4.82
C GLU A 189 14.67 5.68 5.17
N ILE A 190 13.97 6.56 5.85
CA ILE A 190 12.54 6.43 6.13
C ILE A 190 11.78 7.14 5.02
N LEU A 191 10.90 6.43 4.33
CA LEU A 191 10.01 6.99 3.31
C LEU A 191 8.60 7.08 3.88
N VAL A 192 7.95 8.23 3.71
CA VAL A 192 6.56 8.46 4.11
C VAL A 192 5.77 8.94 2.91
N SER A 193 4.76 8.19 2.49
CA SER A 193 3.83 8.64 1.46
C SER A 193 2.76 9.55 2.06
N GLU A 194 2.48 10.68 1.40
CA GLU A 194 1.58 11.72 1.92
C GLU A 194 0.54 12.16 0.88
N GLY A 195 -0.69 12.40 1.34
CA GLY A 195 -1.82 12.87 0.55
C GLY A 195 -2.91 11.80 0.38
N LEU A 196 -4.04 11.98 1.06
CA LEU A 196 -5.19 11.05 1.04
C LEU A 196 -6.44 11.69 0.41
N SER A 197 -6.30 12.85 -0.22
CA SER A 197 -7.40 13.59 -0.82
C SER A 197 -7.27 13.66 -2.33
N TYR A 198 -8.38 13.42 -3.04
CA TYR A 198 -8.47 13.62 -4.50
C TYR A 198 -8.41 15.09 -4.93
N GLU A 199 -8.66 16.01 -4.01
CA GLU A 199 -8.71 17.45 -4.25
C GLU A 199 -7.61 18.21 -3.49
N GLY A 200 -6.77 17.47 -2.77
CA GLY A 200 -5.71 18.05 -1.96
C GLY A 200 -4.49 18.44 -2.78
N PRO A 201 -3.69 19.37 -2.29
CA PRO A 201 -2.45 19.78 -2.98
C PRO A 201 -1.30 18.77 -2.78
N THR A 202 -1.48 17.76 -1.94
CA THR A 202 -0.39 16.87 -1.52
C THR A 202 -0.47 15.53 -2.24
N GLY A 203 0.66 15.16 -2.84
CA GLY A 203 0.91 13.87 -3.47
C GLY A 203 2.42 13.70 -3.58
N ARG A 204 3.09 13.30 -2.46
CA ARG A 204 4.55 13.24 -2.39
C ARG A 204 5.02 12.07 -1.54
N ILE A 205 6.28 11.75 -1.68
CA ILE A 205 7.02 10.85 -0.78
C ILE A 205 8.07 11.70 -0.06
N SER A 206 7.95 11.81 1.26
CA SER A 206 8.91 12.52 2.11
C SER A 206 9.97 11.56 2.61
N ARG A 207 11.23 12.00 2.55
CA ARG A 207 12.43 11.22 2.90
C ARG A 207 13.05 11.75 4.18
N PHE A 208 13.37 10.83 5.08
CA PHE A 208 14.04 11.14 6.33
C PHE A 208 15.23 10.21 6.52
N ARG A 209 16.24 10.69 7.22
CA ARG A 209 17.33 9.84 7.72
C ARG A 209 16.82 8.88 8.79
N ALA A 210 17.56 7.81 9.07
CA ALA A 210 17.24 6.85 10.12
C ALA A 210 17.01 7.46 11.51
N ASP A 211 17.59 8.64 11.79
CA ASP A 211 17.39 9.40 13.03
C ASP A 211 16.21 10.39 13.00
N GLY A 212 15.39 10.35 11.94
CA GLY A 212 14.20 11.17 11.77
C GLY A 212 14.45 12.58 11.22
N VAL A 213 15.69 12.92 10.83
CA VAL A 213 15.99 14.22 10.21
C VAL A 213 15.48 14.23 8.77
N PHE A 214 14.62 15.20 8.46
CA PHE A 214 14.11 15.40 7.09
C PHE A 214 15.24 15.67 6.10
N LEU A 215 15.22 15.01 4.98
CA LEU A 215 16.17 15.17 3.87
C LEU A 215 15.56 16.07 2.78
N ASP A 216 14.57 15.53 2.10
CA ASP A 216 13.81 16.16 1.02
C ASP A 216 12.49 15.40 0.78
N SER A 217 11.79 15.75 -0.29
CA SER A 217 10.66 14.97 -0.80
C SER A 217 10.66 14.98 -2.32
N PHE A 218 10.12 13.93 -2.91
CA PHE A 218 9.88 13.85 -4.35
C PHE A 218 8.41 13.58 -4.66
N GLY A 219 8.03 13.90 -5.89
CA GLY A 219 6.64 13.88 -6.32
C GLY A 219 5.87 15.15 -5.95
N GLU A 220 4.78 15.34 -6.64
CA GLU A 220 3.79 16.40 -6.43
C GLU A 220 2.42 15.91 -6.81
N PHE A 221 1.36 16.59 -6.43
CA PHE A 221 0.00 16.22 -6.81
C PHE A 221 -0.20 16.34 -8.32
N GLY A 222 -0.67 15.25 -8.95
CA GLY A 222 -0.92 15.19 -10.38
C GLY A 222 -1.03 13.77 -10.93
N SER A 223 -0.98 13.65 -12.27
CA SER A 223 -1.12 12.38 -12.98
C SER A 223 0.02 12.07 -13.96
N GLY A 224 1.02 12.95 -14.09
CA GLY A 224 2.21 12.70 -14.90
C GLY A 224 3.17 11.68 -14.27
N PRO A 225 4.26 11.34 -14.96
CA PRO A 225 5.37 10.56 -14.39
C PRO A 225 5.95 11.25 -13.15
N GLY A 226 6.08 10.51 -12.04
CA GLY A 226 6.55 11.05 -10.77
C GLY A 226 5.59 11.99 -10.04
N GLN A 227 4.38 12.22 -10.57
CA GLN A 227 3.28 12.90 -9.88
C GLN A 227 2.33 11.87 -9.29
N PHE A 228 1.70 12.19 -8.16
CA PHE A 228 0.83 11.25 -7.43
C PHE A 228 -0.54 11.87 -7.13
N SER A 229 -1.56 11.00 -7.19
CA SER A 229 -2.88 11.27 -6.63
C SER A 229 -3.21 10.16 -5.64
N ILE A 230 -3.04 10.42 -4.37
CA ILE A 230 -3.14 9.45 -3.28
C ILE A 230 -2.06 8.34 -3.40
N PRO A 231 -0.77 8.65 -3.13
CA PRO A 231 0.25 7.61 -2.96
C PRO A 231 -0.07 6.83 -1.69
N HIS A 232 -0.66 5.63 -1.84
CA HIS A 232 -1.36 4.95 -0.76
C HIS A 232 -0.51 3.91 -0.03
N ALA A 233 0.35 3.22 -0.75
CA ALA A 233 1.27 2.22 -0.21
C ALA A 233 2.57 2.15 -1.01
N MET A 234 3.59 1.56 -0.42
CA MET A 234 4.92 1.43 -1.01
C MET A 234 5.52 0.06 -0.70
N ALA A 235 6.34 -0.47 -1.62
CA ALA A 235 7.15 -1.66 -1.39
C ALA A 235 8.46 -1.59 -2.18
N PHE A 236 9.47 -2.33 -1.74
CA PHE A 236 10.69 -2.58 -2.52
C PHE A 236 10.70 -4.01 -3.03
N ASP A 237 11.29 -4.22 -4.21
CA ASP A 237 11.62 -5.54 -4.72
C ASP A 237 13.07 -5.94 -4.40
N SER A 238 13.48 -7.15 -4.83
CA SER A 238 14.83 -7.68 -4.61
C SER A 238 15.94 -6.88 -5.31
N GLU A 239 15.60 -6.08 -6.33
CA GLU A 239 16.53 -5.18 -7.04
C GLU A 239 16.57 -3.76 -6.42
N ASN A 240 15.92 -3.55 -5.26
CA ASN A 240 15.77 -2.25 -4.59
C ASN A 240 15.01 -1.21 -5.43
N ARG A 241 14.15 -1.64 -6.35
CA ARG A 241 13.24 -0.73 -7.03
C ARG A 241 12.08 -0.40 -6.10
N LEU A 242 11.73 0.88 -6.02
CA LEU A 242 10.59 1.34 -5.23
C LEU A 242 9.31 1.29 -6.09
N PHE A 243 8.29 0.60 -5.58
CA PHE A 243 6.95 0.55 -6.13
C PHE A 243 6.03 1.44 -5.28
N VAL A 244 5.38 2.41 -5.91
CA VAL A 244 4.44 3.32 -5.25
C VAL A 244 3.04 3.11 -5.81
N VAL A 245 2.13 2.70 -4.96
CA VAL A 245 0.71 2.58 -5.26
C VAL A 245 0.10 3.98 -5.39
N ASP A 246 -0.14 4.42 -6.61
CA ASP A 246 -0.75 5.72 -6.94
C ASP A 246 -2.26 5.54 -7.19
N ARG A 247 -2.98 5.30 -6.07
CA ARG A 247 -4.39 4.86 -6.07
C ARG A 247 -5.31 5.79 -6.84
N GLY A 248 -5.15 7.10 -6.67
CA GLY A 248 -5.99 8.09 -7.34
C GLY A 248 -5.85 8.08 -8.86
N ASN A 249 -4.70 7.62 -9.37
CA ASN A 249 -4.41 7.48 -10.79
C ASN A 249 -4.55 6.04 -11.32
N ASN A 250 -5.06 5.10 -10.53
CA ASN A 250 -5.25 3.69 -10.90
C ASN A 250 -3.98 3.04 -11.46
N ARG A 251 -2.83 3.22 -10.79
CA ARG A 251 -1.54 2.70 -11.26
C ARG A 251 -0.59 2.41 -10.11
N ILE A 252 0.45 1.66 -10.43
CA ILE A 252 1.67 1.55 -9.62
C ILE A 252 2.78 2.27 -10.39
N GLN A 253 3.51 3.19 -9.77
CA GLN A 253 4.70 3.80 -10.34
C GLN A 253 5.95 3.13 -9.79
N ILE A 254 6.96 2.94 -10.65
CA ILE A 254 8.20 2.23 -10.32
C ILE A 254 9.36 3.22 -10.44
N PHE A 255 10.24 3.19 -9.44
CA PHE A 255 11.40 4.07 -9.34
C PHE A 255 12.67 3.26 -9.10
N THR A 256 13.82 3.80 -9.49
CA THR A 256 15.13 3.25 -9.12
C THR A 256 15.39 3.37 -7.63
N GLU A 257 16.46 2.75 -7.12
CA GLU A 257 16.97 2.93 -5.76
C GLU A 257 17.30 4.39 -5.40
N ASN A 258 17.50 5.25 -6.41
CA ASN A 258 17.75 6.68 -6.25
C ASN A 258 16.48 7.53 -6.48
N TYR A 259 15.30 6.89 -6.51
CA TYR A 259 13.98 7.52 -6.68
C TYR A 259 13.75 8.16 -8.05
N GLU A 260 14.50 7.75 -9.09
CA GLU A 260 14.27 8.16 -10.48
C GLU A 260 13.16 7.31 -11.10
N TYR A 261 12.18 7.95 -11.75
CA TYR A 261 11.04 7.27 -12.37
C TYR A 261 11.47 6.32 -13.49
N ILE A 262 11.02 5.06 -13.43
CA ILE A 262 11.23 4.02 -14.44
C ILE A 262 10.01 3.86 -15.34
N GLY A 263 8.83 3.72 -14.74
CA GLY A 263 7.62 3.39 -15.48
C GLY A 263 6.35 3.33 -14.62
N SER A 264 5.22 3.02 -15.26
CA SER A 264 3.94 2.83 -14.58
C SER A 264 3.26 1.55 -15.06
N TRP A 265 2.63 0.84 -14.12
CA TRP A 265 1.80 -0.33 -14.36
C TRP A 265 0.33 -0.03 -14.07
N TYR A 266 -0.54 -0.42 -14.99
CA TYR A 266 -1.99 -0.17 -14.93
C TYR A 266 -2.82 -1.47 -14.85
N GLN A 267 -2.18 -2.64 -14.98
CA GLN A 267 -2.84 -3.94 -15.05
C GLN A 267 -3.32 -4.49 -13.70
N PHE A 268 -2.97 -3.84 -12.60
CA PHE A 268 -3.35 -4.25 -11.24
C PHE A 268 -4.62 -3.56 -10.72
N GLY A 269 -5.45 -3.03 -11.62
CA GLY A 269 -6.71 -2.37 -11.26
C GLY A 269 -6.51 -1.01 -10.61
N ARG A 270 -7.29 -0.76 -9.55
CA ARG A 270 -7.20 0.41 -8.69
C ARG A 270 -6.53 0.01 -7.36
N PRO A 271 -5.20 -0.01 -7.31
CA PRO A 271 -4.47 -0.59 -6.20
C PRO A 271 -4.65 0.22 -4.91
N ASN A 272 -4.85 -0.49 -3.79
CA ASN A 272 -4.88 0.07 -2.44
C ASN A 272 -3.59 -0.21 -1.69
N ASP A 273 -3.12 -1.46 -1.73
CA ASP A 273 -1.91 -1.88 -1.06
C ASP A 273 -1.09 -2.83 -1.94
N ILE A 274 0.15 -3.04 -1.56
CA ILE A 274 1.13 -3.83 -2.28
C ILE A 274 2.03 -4.58 -1.29
N PHE A 275 2.18 -5.87 -1.49
CA PHE A 275 3.19 -6.70 -0.84
C PHE A 275 4.07 -7.35 -1.90
N ILE A 276 5.38 -7.33 -1.72
CA ILE A 276 6.34 -8.03 -2.58
C ILE A 276 7.10 -9.01 -1.71
N GLY A 277 7.00 -10.30 -2.04
CA GLY A 277 7.74 -11.36 -1.37
C GLY A 277 9.22 -11.38 -1.77
N GLU A 278 10.04 -12.12 -1.02
CA GLU A 278 11.47 -12.27 -1.30
C GLU A 278 11.79 -12.90 -2.67
N ASP A 279 10.80 -13.60 -3.25
CA ASP A 279 10.87 -14.20 -4.59
C ASP A 279 10.35 -13.29 -5.71
N ASP A 280 10.16 -12.00 -5.42
CA ASP A 280 9.55 -11.00 -6.31
C ASP A 280 8.12 -11.32 -6.74
N THR A 281 7.43 -12.21 -6.04
CA THR A 281 5.97 -12.35 -6.20
C THR A 281 5.29 -11.11 -5.63
N ILE A 282 4.55 -10.40 -6.49
CA ILE A 282 3.81 -9.19 -6.11
C ILE A 282 2.34 -9.53 -5.85
N TYR A 283 1.81 -9.03 -4.75
CA TYR A 283 0.40 -9.09 -4.36
C TYR A 283 -0.15 -7.68 -4.27
N VAL A 284 -1.17 -7.38 -5.07
CA VAL A 284 -1.78 -6.05 -5.14
C VAL A 284 -3.27 -6.17 -4.88
N ILE A 285 -3.76 -5.48 -3.86
CA ILE A 285 -5.18 -5.49 -3.52
C ILE A 285 -5.90 -4.32 -4.15
N ASP A 286 -7.02 -4.60 -4.83
CA ASP A 286 -7.97 -3.64 -5.39
C ASP A 286 -9.30 -3.77 -4.68
N SER A 287 -9.65 -2.81 -3.85
CA SER A 287 -10.90 -2.80 -3.09
C SER A 287 -11.96 -1.84 -3.64
N GLU A 288 -11.62 -1.06 -4.66
CA GLU A 288 -12.46 0.05 -5.10
C GLU A 288 -12.90 0.02 -6.57
N SER A 289 -12.31 -0.81 -7.44
CA SER A 289 -12.75 -0.92 -8.84
C SER A 289 -14.23 -1.30 -8.96
N GLY A 290 -14.88 -0.82 -9.99
CA GLY A 290 -16.30 -1.01 -10.27
C GLY A 290 -16.78 -0.04 -11.37
N ASP A 291 -18.08 0.00 -11.61
CA ASP A 291 -18.66 0.72 -12.75
C ASP A 291 -18.34 2.23 -12.78
N GLU A 292 -18.20 2.85 -11.60
CA GLU A 292 -17.91 4.28 -11.47
C GLU A 292 -16.43 4.60 -11.34
N ARG A 293 -15.67 3.68 -10.76
CA ARG A 293 -14.23 3.83 -10.52
C ARG A 293 -13.47 2.70 -11.18
N ASN A 294 -12.59 3.05 -12.11
CA ASN A 294 -11.75 2.09 -12.84
C ASN A 294 -12.58 0.95 -13.50
N PRO A 295 -13.55 1.26 -14.39
CA PRO A 295 -14.42 0.27 -15.03
C PRO A 295 -13.59 -0.73 -15.84
N GLY A 296 -14.03 -1.99 -15.89
CA GLY A 296 -13.36 -3.09 -16.57
C GLY A 296 -12.38 -3.87 -15.67
N PHE A 297 -12.13 -3.42 -14.43
CA PHE A 297 -11.37 -4.16 -13.45
C PHE A 297 -12.27 -4.74 -12.35
N ARG A 298 -11.81 -5.84 -11.73
CA ARG A 298 -12.50 -6.53 -10.63
C ARG A 298 -11.78 -6.28 -9.33
N ARG A 299 -12.55 -6.15 -8.25
CA ARG A 299 -12.02 -6.13 -6.88
C ARG A 299 -11.46 -7.49 -6.52
N GLY A 300 -10.33 -7.50 -5.84
CA GLY A 300 -9.64 -8.71 -5.43
C GLY A 300 -8.15 -8.48 -5.24
N ILE A 301 -7.42 -9.59 -5.12
CA ILE A 301 -5.96 -9.58 -4.99
C ILE A 301 -5.36 -10.07 -6.30
N TYR A 302 -4.65 -9.21 -7.00
CA TYR A 302 -3.86 -9.55 -8.17
C TYR A 302 -2.51 -10.09 -7.72
N ILE A 303 -2.15 -11.28 -8.20
CA ILE A 303 -0.86 -11.92 -7.93
C ILE A 303 -0.05 -11.88 -9.21
N GLY A 304 1.18 -11.42 -9.16
CA GLY A 304 2.01 -11.22 -10.34
C GLY A 304 3.50 -11.39 -10.08
N ASP A 305 4.29 -10.83 -10.98
CA ASP A 305 5.75 -10.81 -10.92
C ASP A 305 6.24 -9.37 -10.86
N ALA A 306 7.01 -9.02 -9.83
CA ALA A 306 7.55 -7.68 -9.66
C ALA A 306 8.61 -7.34 -10.70
N THR A 307 9.21 -8.34 -11.39
CA THR A 307 10.26 -8.09 -12.39
C THR A 307 9.71 -7.52 -13.70
N ASP A 308 8.52 -7.96 -14.13
CA ASP A 308 7.94 -7.60 -15.43
C ASP A 308 6.47 -7.16 -15.40
N GLY A 309 5.81 -7.26 -14.23
CA GLY A 309 4.41 -6.90 -14.02
C GLY A 309 3.40 -7.91 -14.60
N SER A 310 3.84 -9.09 -15.00
CA SER A 310 2.93 -10.12 -15.51
C SER A 310 1.98 -10.61 -14.40
N ILE A 311 0.68 -10.75 -14.73
CA ILE A 311 -0.32 -11.30 -13.81
C ILE A 311 -0.25 -12.82 -13.85
N LYS A 312 -0.07 -13.46 -12.70
CA LYS A 312 0.01 -14.92 -12.53
C LYS A 312 -1.24 -15.53 -11.90
N GLY A 313 -2.01 -14.72 -11.13
CA GLY A 313 -3.18 -15.19 -10.41
C GLY A 313 -4.08 -14.07 -9.94
N PHE A 314 -5.25 -14.45 -9.41
CA PHE A 314 -6.23 -13.51 -8.86
C PHE A 314 -7.09 -14.19 -7.80
N VAL A 315 -7.20 -13.57 -6.63
CA VAL A 315 -8.15 -13.97 -5.59
C VAL A 315 -9.32 -12.98 -5.61
N PRO A 316 -10.54 -13.41 -5.96
CA PRO A 316 -11.67 -12.50 -6.07
C PRO A 316 -12.08 -11.96 -4.69
N ALA A 317 -12.67 -10.75 -4.69
CA ALA A 317 -13.36 -10.19 -3.55
C ALA A 317 -14.51 -11.10 -3.08
N HIS A 318 -15.03 -10.84 -1.87
CA HIS A 318 -16.19 -11.56 -1.32
C HIS A 318 -17.45 -11.22 -2.15
N GLU A 319 -17.74 -11.98 -3.18
CA GLU A 319 -18.77 -11.72 -4.20
C GLU A 319 -20.20 -11.64 -3.62
N THR A 320 -20.45 -12.23 -2.46
CA THR A 320 -21.76 -12.17 -1.79
C THR A 320 -22.07 -10.83 -1.14
N ASP A 321 -21.09 -9.93 -1.05
CA ASP A 321 -21.18 -8.67 -0.31
C ASP A 321 -21.47 -7.47 -1.23
N GLY A 322 -22.35 -7.63 -2.20
CA GLY A 322 -22.77 -6.58 -3.12
C GLY A 322 -22.35 -6.80 -4.58
N PRO A 323 -22.68 -5.89 -5.50
CA PRO A 323 -22.56 -6.13 -6.95
C PRO A 323 -21.10 -6.28 -7.45
N HIS A 324 -20.12 -5.74 -6.71
CA HIS A 324 -18.69 -5.83 -7.06
C HIS A 324 -17.91 -6.64 -6.02
N GLY A 325 -18.58 -7.21 -5.01
CA GLY A 325 -17.95 -7.81 -3.86
C GLY A 325 -17.31 -6.79 -2.91
N THR A 326 -16.76 -7.27 -1.79
CA THR A 326 -15.96 -6.49 -0.86
C THR A 326 -14.65 -7.17 -0.60
N ILE A 327 -13.60 -6.39 -0.39
CA ILE A 327 -12.30 -6.83 0.09
C ILE A 327 -11.64 -5.66 0.81
N GLY A 328 -10.65 -5.93 1.65
CA GLY A 328 -9.99 -4.91 2.45
C GLY A 328 -9.00 -4.03 1.68
N GLU A 329 -8.28 -3.17 2.41
CA GLU A 329 -7.29 -2.25 1.86
C GLU A 329 -5.84 -2.71 2.08
N GLY A 330 -5.53 -3.50 3.12
CA GLY A 330 -4.20 -4.01 3.41
C GLY A 330 -4.01 -5.44 2.93
N VAL A 331 -2.82 -5.81 2.45
CA VAL A 331 -2.46 -7.16 2.02
C VAL A 331 -1.04 -7.53 2.41
N ILE A 332 -0.86 -8.71 3.03
CA ILE A 332 0.45 -9.33 3.29
C ILE A 332 0.37 -10.84 3.10
N VAL A 333 1.54 -11.49 3.01
CA VAL A 333 1.64 -12.94 2.86
C VAL A 333 2.67 -13.48 3.84
N ASP A 334 2.33 -14.57 4.54
CA ASP A 334 3.26 -15.28 5.45
C ASP A 334 4.12 -16.31 4.71
N ASP A 335 5.10 -16.87 5.43
CA ASP A 335 6.02 -17.90 4.91
C ASP A 335 5.31 -19.20 4.45
N SER A 336 4.06 -19.38 4.85
CA SER A 336 3.23 -20.53 4.44
C SER A 336 2.40 -20.25 3.17
N GLY A 337 2.46 -19.01 2.66
CA GLY A 337 1.67 -18.57 1.52
C GLY A 337 0.22 -18.20 1.88
N ASN A 338 -0.11 -18.05 3.18
CA ASN A 338 -1.39 -17.51 3.58
C ASN A 338 -1.42 -16.01 3.30
N ILE A 339 -2.48 -15.55 2.64
CA ILE A 339 -2.68 -14.13 2.36
C ILE A 339 -3.59 -13.55 3.45
N PHE A 340 -3.13 -12.52 4.13
CA PHE A 340 -3.91 -11.78 5.12
C PHE A 340 -4.37 -10.45 4.54
N VAL A 341 -5.59 -10.08 4.85
CA VAL A 341 -6.23 -8.85 4.37
C VAL A 341 -6.82 -8.08 5.54
N GLY A 342 -6.45 -6.81 5.64
CA GLY A 342 -7.05 -5.87 6.57
C GLY A 342 -8.34 -5.28 5.99
N GLU A 343 -9.48 -5.56 6.63
CA GLU A 343 -10.81 -5.21 6.13
C GLU A 343 -11.25 -3.82 6.60
N VAL A 344 -11.45 -2.92 5.64
CA VAL A 344 -12.00 -1.58 5.91
C VAL A 344 -13.51 -1.56 5.81
N SER A 345 -14.07 -2.19 4.79
CA SER A 345 -15.53 -2.18 4.56
C SER A 345 -16.29 -3.07 5.52
N LEU A 346 -15.71 -4.20 5.92
CA LEU A 346 -16.33 -5.23 6.77
C LEU A 346 -15.89 -5.14 8.23
N SER A 347 -14.83 -4.41 8.52
CA SER A 347 -14.06 -4.39 9.76
C SER A 347 -13.45 -5.75 10.11
N GLY A 348 -12.21 -5.76 10.62
CA GLY A 348 -11.51 -6.99 11.00
C GLY A 348 -10.51 -7.48 9.99
N MET A 349 -10.27 -8.78 10.00
CA MET A 349 -9.25 -9.45 9.20
C MET A 349 -9.82 -10.65 8.44
N THR A 350 -9.34 -10.88 7.24
CA THR A 350 -9.59 -12.11 6.47
C THR A 350 -8.28 -12.80 6.15
N MET A 351 -8.24 -14.12 6.24
CA MET A 351 -7.12 -14.96 5.82
C MET A 351 -7.54 -15.86 4.66
N PHE A 352 -6.76 -15.89 3.59
CA PHE A 352 -6.90 -16.81 2.46
C PHE A 352 -5.78 -17.83 2.52
N MET A 353 -6.12 -19.10 2.72
CA MET A 353 -5.17 -20.22 2.83
C MET A 353 -5.08 -20.97 1.52
N PRO A 354 -3.89 -21.24 0.97
CA PRO A 354 -3.73 -22.14 -0.19
C PRO A 354 -4.32 -23.53 0.10
N ARG A 355 -4.93 -24.16 -0.93
CA ARG A 355 -5.50 -25.52 -0.83
C ARG A 355 -4.52 -26.60 -1.18
#